data_6f36def4ca76122c880bfc22480577cc
#
_entry.id   6f36def4ca76122c880bfc22480577cc
#
_cell.length_a   1.000
_cell.length_b   1.000
_cell.length_c   1.000
_cell.angle_alpha   90.00
_cell.angle_beta   90.00
_cell.angle_gamma   90.00
#
_symmetry.space_group_name_H-M   'P 1'
#
loop_
_entity.id
_entity.type
_entity.pdbx_description
1 polymer ?
#
loop_
_entity_poly.entity_id
_entity_poly.type
_entity_poly.pdbx_seq_one_letter_code
_entity_poly.pdbx_strand_id
1 'polypeptide(L)'
;MKSSLLTVTGLPRAAAVLAAAGLLLTGCAADPTLDESWPEIRQKVVDAQSLRLQMDGEAALDAEGSGQDSEITAAAADLSGATDDSHLKGTMDMDMGADSLDMEILRLGEEVFLKMAADGDGVPAEMAMFEQLVGDRWLLMPADDAESMAGISLKEIMDDLEADMPAAEAFDGKDLKAEKVELDGQEYLKYALPEEFHDFARTMYVHPEDETLHRLEGTGGEDAEADTTATFSEWDAVQAPERPAEDQIFDMAALQGLTG
;
A
#
# COMPACT_ATOMS: atom_id res chain seq x y z
N MET A 1 -0.82 66.40 40.97
CA MET A 1 -2.14 66.90 41.41
C MET A 1 -3.16 65.81 41.18
N LYS A 2 -3.80 65.39 42.30
CA LYS A 2 -5.11 64.74 42.45
C LYS A 2 -5.47 63.55 41.51
N SER A 3 -5.38 62.32 41.93
CA SER A 3 -6.39 61.56 42.73
C SER A 3 -7.73 61.41 42.03
N SER A 4 -8.11 60.22 41.69
CA SER A 4 -9.40 59.63 42.08
C SER A 4 -9.44 58.11 41.83
N LEU A 5 -9.52 57.41 42.92
CA LEU A 5 -9.95 56.02 43.04
C LEU A 5 -11.44 55.93 42.66
N LEU A 6 -11.83 54.87 41.93
CA LEU A 6 -13.17 54.37 41.95
C LEU A 6 -13.15 52.86 42.09
N THR A 7 -13.49 52.47 43.31
CA THR A 7 -13.76 51.09 43.73
C THR A 7 -15.13 50.73 43.24
N VAL A 8 -15.26 49.62 42.49
CA VAL A 8 -16.57 48.99 42.22
C VAL A 8 -16.54 47.57 42.76
N THR A 9 -17.19 47.45 43.90
CA THR A 9 -17.63 46.21 44.52
C THR A 9 -18.81 45.65 43.70
N GLY A 10 -18.75 44.37 43.34
CA GLY A 10 -19.92 43.75 42.71
C GLY A 10 -19.87 42.24 42.62
N LEU A 11 -20.50 41.59 43.56
CA LEU A 11 -21.24 40.29 43.60
C LEU A 11 -20.62 39.01 43.00
N PRO A 12 -20.61 37.92 43.77
CA PRO A 12 -20.33 36.61 43.30
C PRO A 12 -21.53 36.01 42.56
N ARG A 13 -21.39 35.74 41.27
CA ARG A 13 -22.35 34.92 40.52
C ARG A 13 -21.97 33.45 40.75
N ALA A 14 -22.83 32.77 41.53
CA ALA A 14 -22.82 31.32 41.65
C ALA A 14 -23.11 30.71 40.30
N ALA A 15 -22.12 30.15 39.64
CA ALA A 15 -22.29 29.28 38.48
C ALA A 15 -22.67 27.88 38.97
N ALA A 16 -23.93 27.53 38.76
CA ALA A 16 -24.42 26.16 38.95
C ALA A 16 -23.80 25.30 37.84
N VAL A 17 -22.86 24.43 38.25
CA VAL A 17 -22.34 23.36 37.42
C VAL A 17 -23.40 22.26 37.37
N LEU A 18 -24.17 22.22 36.28
CA LEU A 18 -24.97 21.08 35.90
C LEU A 18 -24.01 20.01 35.38
N ALA A 19 -23.66 19.06 36.26
CA ALA A 19 -23.03 17.81 35.86
C ALA A 19 -24.08 16.97 35.10
N ALA A 20 -24.09 17.13 33.76
CA ALA A 20 -24.74 16.16 32.90
C ALA A 20 -23.90 14.87 32.95
N ALA A 21 -24.29 13.93 33.83
CA ALA A 21 -23.84 12.55 33.77
C ALA A 21 -24.43 11.97 32.47
N GLY A 22 -23.70 12.09 31.37
CA GLY A 22 -23.92 11.31 30.17
C GLY A 22 -23.70 9.85 30.53
N LEU A 23 -24.78 9.10 30.68
CA LEU A 23 -24.75 7.64 30.66
C LEU A 23 -24.24 7.28 29.25
N LEU A 24 -22.96 6.97 29.15
CA LEU A 24 -22.42 6.18 28.05
C LEU A 24 -23.11 4.81 28.15
N LEU A 25 -24.23 4.68 27.49
CA LEU A 25 -24.73 3.40 27.07
C LEU A 25 -23.71 2.86 26.05
N THR A 26 -22.64 2.24 26.53
CA THR A 26 -21.90 1.29 25.76
C THR A 26 -22.85 0.11 25.57
N GLY A 27 -23.78 0.25 24.62
CA GLY A 27 -24.46 -0.90 24.07
C GLY A 27 -23.35 -1.77 23.48
N CYS A 28 -23.31 -3.03 23.87
CA CYS A 28 -22.62 -4.05 23.08
C CYS A 28 -23.36 -4.12 21.74
N ALA A 29 -23.05 -3.22 20.81
CA ALA A 29 -23.36 -3.45 19.43
C ALA A 29 -22.56 -4.70 19.08
N ALA A 30 -23.21 -5.72 18.56
CA ALA A 30 -22.51 -6.86 17.97
C ALA A 30 -21.64 -6.28 16.84
N ASP A 31 -20.44 -6.84 16.69
CA ASP A 31 -19.61 -6.45 15.56
C ASP A 31 -20.35 -6.73 14.25
N PRO A 32 -20.21 -5.91 13.22
CA PRO A 32 -20.94 -6.07 11.97
C PRO A 32 -20.60 -7.41 11.32
N THR A 33 -21.56 -8.01 10.67
CA THR A 33 -21.32 -9.15 9.79
C THR A 33 -20.76 -8.67 8.45
N LEU A 34 -20.07 -9.54 7.73
CA LEU A 34 -19.44 -9.16 6.47
C LEU A 34 -20.46 -8.73 5.41
N ASP A 35 -21.66 -9.33 5.39
CA ASP A 35 -22.73 -8.91 4.48
C ASP A 35 -23.23 -7.49 4.74
N GLU A 36 -23.12 -7.00 5.98
CA GLU A 36 -23.48 -5.63 6.33
C GLU A 36 -22.42 -4.61 5.93
N SER A 37 -21.12 -4.94 6.06
CA SER A 37 -20.01 -4.00 5.83
C SER A 37 -19.34 -4.12 4.45
N TRP A 38 -19.43 -5.27 3.79
CA TRP A 38 -18.75 -5.51 2.51
C TRP A 38 -19.03 -4.48 1.41
N PRO A 39 -20.28 -4.06 1.17
CA PRO A 39 -20.54 -3.06 0.13
C PRO A 39 -19.79 -1.74 0.36
N GLU A 40 -19.65 -1.32 1.62
CA GLU A 40 -18.92 -0.10 1.98
C GLU A 40 -17.41 -0.29 1.87
N ILE A 41 -16.88 -1.41 2.37
CA ILE A 41 -15.46 -1.77 2.22
C ILE A 41 -15.06 -1.76 0.74
N ARG A 42 -15.82 -2.49 -0.10
CA ARG A 42 -15.59 -2.55 -1.54
C ARG A 42 -15.60 -1.18 -2.19
N GLN A 43 -16.58 -0.34 -1.84
CA GLN A 43 -16.70 1.00 -2.39
C GLN A 43 -15.48 1.87 -2.04
N LYS A 44 -14.97 1.77 -0.81
CA LYS A 44 -13.76 2.50 -0.39
C LYS A 44 -12.51 2.08 -1.15
N VAL A 45 -12.36 0.79 -1.44
CA VAL A 45 -11.25 0.29 -2.26
C VAL A 45 -11.33 0.85 -3.68
N VAL A 46 -12.52 0.82 -4.30
CA VAL A 46 -12.75 1.30 -5.68
C VAL A 46 -12.59 2.83 -5.80
N ASP A 47 -13.03 3.59 -4.79
CA ASP A 47 -13.00 5.05 -4.82
C ASP A 47 -11.64 5.63 -4.35
N ALA A 48 -10.73 4.80 -3.87
CA ALA A 48 -9.44 5.24 -3.34
C ALA A 48 -8.62 5.98 -4.40
N GLN A 49 -8.09 7.14 -4.03
CA GLN A 49 -7.25 7.96 -4.91
C GLN A 49 -5.75 7.74 -4.66
N SER A 50 -5.40 7.27 -3.47
CA SER A 50 -4.03 6.93 -3.13
C SER A 50 -3.99 5.94 -1.96
N LEU A 51 -2.93 5.15 -1.87
CA LEU A 51 -2.69 4.23 -0.75
C LEU A 51 -1.22 3.83 -0.67
N ARG A 52 -0.89 3.16 0.44
CA ARG A 52 0.31 2.37 0.57
C ARG A 52 -0.07 0.90 0.57
N LEU A 53 0.58 0.12 -0.28
CA LEU A 53 0.44 -1.32 -0.42
C LEU A 53 1.76 -1.99 -0.08
N GLN A 54 1.73 -2.93 0.85
CA GLN A 54 2.85 -3.81 1.15
C GLN A 54 2.45 -5.24 0.79
N MET A 55 3.26 -5.89 -0.03
CA MET A 55 3.07 -7.28 -0.42
C MET A 55 4.24 -8.11 0.06
N ASP A 56 3.95 -9.32 0.49
CA ASP A 56 4.95 -10.26 0.99
C ASP A 56 4.51 -11.69 0.65
N GLY A 57 5.40 -12.51 0.11
CA GLY A 57 5.10 -13.91 -0.23
C GLY A 57 5.98 -14.49 -1.32
N GLU A 58 5.86 -15.82 -1.43
CA GLU A 58 6.54 -16.61 -2.48
C GLU A 58 5.80 -16.49 -3.81
N ALA A 59 5.59 -15.75 -4.58
CA ALA A 59 4.84 -15.56 -5.83
C ALA A 59 4.03 -14.28 -5.88
N ALA A 60 4.42 -13.26 -5.09
CA ALA A 60 3.75 -11.97 -5.10
C ALA A 60 3.78 -11.26 -6.47
N LEU A 61 4.64 -11.70 -7.36
CA LEU A 61 4.76 -11.12 -8.72
C LEU A 61 4.92 -12.26 -9.74
N ASP A 62 3.85 -12.60 -10.45
CA ASP A 62 3.95 -13.39 -11.66
C ASP A 62 4.71 -12.58 -12.73
N ALA A 63 6.01 -12.88 -12.87
CA ALA A 63 6.85 -12.32 -13.94
C ALA A 63 6.49 -12.95 -15.29
N GLU A 64 5.24 -12.83 -15.73
CA GLU A 64 4.83 -13.16 -17.09
C GLU A 64 5.52 -12.21 -18.08
N GLY A 65 6.72 -12.54 -18.48
CA GLY A 65 7.45 -11.79 -19.51
C GLY A 65 8.95 -11.83 -19.41
N SER A 66 9.55 -12.27 -18.34
CA SER A 66 11.01 -12.23 -18.16
C SER A 66 11.80 -13.26 -18.99
N GLY A 67 11.17 -14.21 -19.67
CA GLY A 67 11.81 -15.12 -20.63
C GLY A 67 13.03 -15.91 -20.11
N GLN A 68 13.30 -15.83 -18.83
CA GLN A 68 14.33 -16.58 -18.13
C GLN A 68 13.69 -17.53 -17.13
N ASP A 69 14.16 -18.77 -17.10
CA ASP A 69 13.76 -19.80 -16.12
C ASP A 69 14.32 -19.45 -14.70
N SER A 70 14.24 -18.20 -14.28
CA SER A 70 14.61 -17.76 -12.95
C SER A 70 13.41 -17.94 -12.03
N GLU A 71 13.49 -18.92 -11.17
CA GLU A 71 12.50 -19.21 -10.15
C GLU A 71 12.62 -18.11 -9.07
N ILE A 72 11.65 -17.18 -9.04
CA ILE A 72 11.52 -16.19 -7.95
C ILE A 72 11.03 -16.99 -6.73
N THR A 73 11.84 -17.06 -5.69
CA THR A 73 11.55 -17.85 -4.50
C THR A 73 10.86 -17.03 -3.40
N ALA A 74 11.06 -15.73 -3.41
CA ALA A 74 10.34 -14.80 -2.55
C ALA A 74 10.35 -13.40 -3.17
N ALA A 75 9.30 -12.66 -2.94
CA ALA A 75 9.21 -11.27 -3.34
C ALA A 75 8.50 -10.44 -2.28
N ALA A 76 9.04 -9.27 -1.98
CA ALA A 76 8.41 -8.28 -1.14
C ALA A 76 8.32 -6.95 -1.90
N ALA A 77 7.22 -6.23 -1.72
CA ALA A 77 7.05 -4.89 -2.29
C ALA A 77 6.41 -3.96 -1.27
N ASP A 78 6.88 -2.71 -1.26
CA ASP A 78 6.29 -1.62 -0.48
C ASP A 78 6.08 -0.43 -1.41
N LEU A 79 4.85 -0.24 -1.87
CA LEU A 79 4.46 0.75 -2.85
C LEU A 79 3.56 1.80 -2.19
N SER A 80 3.79 3.08 -2.49
CA SER A 80 3.00 4.19 -1.96
C SER A 80 2.79 5.22 -3.05
N GLY A 81 1.53 5.51 -3.41
CA GLY A 81 1.26 6.38 -4.54
C GLY A 81 -0.22 6.62 -4.83
N ALA A 82 -0.48 7.25 -5.96
CA ALA A 82 -1.81 7.47 -6.48
C ALA A 82 -2.29 6.27 -7.32
N THR A 83 -3.56 5.95 -7.20
CA THR A 83 -4.20 4.85 -7.95
C THR A 83 -4.38 5.15 -9.46
N ASP A 84 -4.07 6.36 -9.90
CA ASP A 84 -4.03 6.75 -11.31
C ASP A 84 -2.60 6.80 -11.88
N ASP A 85 -1.61 6.30 -11.13
CA ASP A 85 -0.17 6.35 -11.45
C ASP A 85 0.42 7.75 -11.66
N SER A 86 -0.26 8.81 -11.28
CA SER A 86 0.28 10.18 -11.37
C SER A 86 1.55 10.37 -10.54
N HIS A 87 1.70 9.59 -9.48
CA HIS A 87 2.92 9.45 -8.71
C HIS A 87 2.98 8.11 -7.98
N LEU A 88 4.18 7.57 -7.85
CA LEU A 88 4.46 6.34 -7.11
C LEU A 88 5.86 6.42 -6.50
N LYS A 89 6.02 5.90 -5.32
CA LYS A 89 7.31 5.59 -4.71
C LYS A 89 7.24 4.20 -4.11
N GLY A 90 8.29 3.42 -4.28
CA GLY A 90 8.32 2.10 -3.67
C GLY A 90 9.66 1.42 -3.67
N THR A 91 9.70 0.27 -3.00
CA THR A 91 10.81 -0.69 -3.00
C THR A 91 10.26 -2.05 -3.37
N MET A 92 11.10 -2.85 -4.02
CA MET A 92 10.84 -4.24 -4.33
C MET A 92 12.10 -5.04 -4.09
N ASP A 93 11.95 -6.10 -3.35
CA ASP A 93 13.03 -7.02 -3.02
C ASP A 93 12.66 -8.40 -3.60
N MET A 94 13.52 -8.98 -4.44
CA MET A 94 13.27 -10.25 -5.09
C MET A 94 14.41 -11.21 -4.81
N ASP A 95 14.08 -12.38 -4.25
CA ASP A 95 15.00 -13.48 -4.07
C ASP A 95 14.89 -14.46 -5.24
N MET A 96 16.02 -14.73 -5.88
CA MET A 96 16.14 -15.65 -7.01
C MET A 96 17.10 -16.81 -6.68
N GLY A 97 16.91 -17.40 -5.52
CA GLY A 97 17.72 -18.49 -5.01
C GLY A 97 19.05 -18.03 -4.41
N ALA A 98 20.14 -18.04 -5.19
CA ALA A 98 21.46 -17.56 -4.72
C ALA A 98 21.69 -16.07 -4.98
N ASP A 99 20.86 -15.47 -5.77
CA ASP A 99 20.93 -14.06 -6.19
C ASP A 99 19.74 -13.29 -5.64
N SER A 100 19.92 -11.98 -5.41
CA SER A 100 18.84 -11.07 -5.04
C SER A 100 18.85 -9.81 -5.92
N LEU A 101 17.70 -9.20 -6.06
CA LEU A 101 17.54 -7.92 -6.75
C LEU A 101 16.72 -6.98 -5.88
N ASP A 102 17.35 -5.90 -5.45
CA ASP A 102 16.68 -4.80 -4.75
C ASP A 102 16.41 -3.67 -5.72
N MET A 103 15.20 -3.15 -5.73
CA MET A 103 14.78 -2.07 -6.62
C MET A 103 14.10 -0.97 -5.82
N GLU A 104 14.48 0.28 -6.04
CA GLU A 104 13.71 1.46 -5.64
C GLU A 104 13.10 2.09 -6.89
N ILE A 105 11.82 2.42 -6.85
CA ILE A 105 11.12 3.11 -7.93
C ILE A 105 10.57 4.44 -7.44
N LEU A 106 10.61 5.43 -8.33
CA LEU A 106 9.97 6.72 -8.15
C LEU A 106 9.35 7.15 -9.49
N ARG A 107 8.04 7.36 -9.53
CA ARG A 107 7.30 7.87 -10.68
C ARG A 107 6.74 9.24 -10.37
N LEU A 108 6.88 10.18 -11.30
CA LEU A 108 6.32 11.52 -11.24
C LEU A 108 5.74 11.87 -12.62
N GLY A 109 4.47 11.56 -12.83
CA GLY A 109 3.86 11.63 -14.16
C GLY A 109 4.54 10.69 -15.13
N GLU A 110 5.13 11.25 -16.21
CA GLU A 110 5.85 10.48 -17.24
C GLU A 110 7.31 10.17 -16.89
N GLU A 111 7.87 10.79 -15.84
CA GLU A 111 9.25 10.52 -15.41
C GLU A 111 9.27 9.30 -14.47
N VAL A 112 10.09 8.32 -14.81
CA VAL A 112 10.35 7.14 -14.00
C VAL A 112 11.83 7.09 -13.64
N PHE A 113 12.10 7.02 -12.35
CA PHE A 113 13.44 6.92 -11.79
C PHE A 113 13.58 5.59 -11.07
N LEU A 114 14.70 4.91 -11.31
CA LEU A 114 15.01 3.63 -10.69
C LEU A 114 16.36 3.66 -9.99
N LYS A 115 16.47 2.92 -8.91
CA LYS A 115 17.73 2.41 -8.40
C LYS A 115 17.62 0.90 -8.33
N MET A 116 18.68 0.21 -8.67
CA MET A 116 18.75 -1.24 -8.63
C MET A 116 20.07 -1.64 -8.02
N ALA A 117 20.03 -2.65 -7.16
CA ALA A 117 21.19 -3.32 -6.61
C ALA A 117 20.97 -4.83 -6.74
N ALA A 118 21.92 -5.53 -7.33
CA ALA A 118 21.88 -6.98 -7.45
C ALA A 118 23.03 -7.59 -6.67
N ASP A 119 22.78 -8.63 -5.88
CA ASP A 119 23.77 -9.36 -5.12
C ASP A 119 23.69 -10.86 -5.42
N GLY A 120 24.84 -11.50 -5.53
CA GLY A 120 24.95 -12.93 -5.78
C GLY A 120 26.04 -13.30 -6.78
N ASP A 121 26.33 -14.61 -6.84
CA ASP A 121 27.39 -15.16 -7.72
C ASP A 121 26.91 -15.26 -9.19
N GLY A 122 25.61 -15.22 -9.44
CA GLY A 122 24.97 -15.28 -10.77
C GLY A 122 24.76 -13.93 -11.44
N VAL A 123 25.00 -12.82 -10.74
CA VAL A 123 24.83 -11.48 -11.29
C VAL A 123 25.73 -11.27 -12.51
N PRO A 124 25.16 -10.92 -13.70
CA PRO A 124 25.95 -10.69 -14.90
C PRO A 124 27.00 -9.58 -14.72
N ALA A 125 28.21 -9.81 -15.26
CA ALA A 125 29.31 -8.84 -15.14
C ALA A 125 28.93 -7.45 -15.72
N GLU A 126 28.04 -7.42 -16.71
CA GLU A 126 27.51 -6.21 -17.32
C GLU A 126 26.68 -5.39 -16.30
N MET A 127 25.89 -6.06 -15.45
CA MET A 127 25.11 -5.42 -14.40
C MET A 127 26.02 -4.83 -13.33
N ALA A 128 27.03 -5.57 -12.88
CA ALA A 128 28.04 -5.05 -11.92
C ALA A 128 28.80 -3.83 -12.48
N MET A 129 29.11 -3.81 -13.78
CA MET A 129 29.71 -2.65 -14.43
C MET A 129 28.75 -1.46 -14.52
N PHE A 130 27.47 -1.73 -14.77
CA PHE A 130 26.43 -0.72 -14.83
C PHE A 130 26.23 -0.08 -13.45
N GLU A 131 26.16 -0.87 -12.39
CA GLU A 131 26.08 -0.37 -11.01
C GLU A 131 27.27 0.54 -10.66
N GLN A 132 28.50 0.18 -11.07
CA GLN A 132 29.66 1.03 -10.85
C GLN A 132 29.57 2.36 -11.61
N LEU A 133 28.92 2.40 -12.76
CA LEU A 133 28.76 3.61 -13.59
C LEU A 133 27.68 4.53 -12.99
N VAL A 134 26.55 3.97 -12.59
CA VAL A 134 25.40 4.69 -12.04
C VAL A 134 25.69 5.10 -10.60
N GLY A 135 26.29 4.22 -9.80
CA GLY A 135 26.50 4.40 -8.35
C GLY A 135 25.15 4.55 -7.63
N ASP A 136 25.13 5.37 -6.58
CA ASP A 136 23.92 5.61 -5.76
C ASP A 136 22.90 6.57 -6.41
N ARG A 137 23.04 6.88 -7.72
CA ARG A 137 22.16 7.82 -8.41
C ARG A 137 20.90 7.14 -8.89
N TRP A 138 19.86 7.94 -9.04
CA TRP A 138 18.64 7.56 -9.71
C TRP A 138 18.87 7.49 -11.22
N LEU A 139 18.49 6.38 -11.80
CA LEU A 139 18.47 6.20 -13.25
C LEU A 139 17.17 6.78 -13.79
N LEU A 140 17.25 7.85 -14.56
CA LEU A 140 16.10 8.34 -15.33
C LEU A 140 15.89 7.45 -16.55
N MET A 141 14.75 6.78 -16.60
CA MET A 141 14.38 5.89 -17.67
C MET A 141 13.91 6.69 -18.89
N PRO A 142 14.29 6.28 -20.11
CA PRO A 142 13.64 6.77 -21.33
C PRO A 142 12.14 6.44 -21.31
N ALA A 143 11.31 7.34 -21.89
CA ALA A 143 9.85 7.16 -21.85
C ALA A 143 9.39 5.82 -22.45
N ASP A 144 10.02 5.38 -23.56
CA ASP A 144 9.70 4.12 -24.24
C ASP A 144 10.06 2.89 -23.37
N ASP A 145 11.13 2.99 -22.57
CA ASP A 145 11.56 1.92 -21.65
C ASP A 145 10.72 1.93 -20.36
N ALA A 146 10.25 3.10 -19.92
CA ALA A 146 9.38 3.26 -18.77
C ALA A 146 8.01 2.58 -18.98
N GLU A 147 7.51 2.54 -20.23
CA GLU A 147 6.29 1.79 -20.56
C GLU A 147 6.49 0.27 -20.42
N SER A 148 7.68 -0.25 -20.73
CA SER A 148 7.97 -1.68 -20.59
C SER A 148 8.15 -2.11 -19.12
N MET A 149 8.39 -1.16 -18.22
CA MET A 149 8.43 -1.35 -16.78
C MET A 149 7.09 -1.02 -16.10
N ALA A 150 6.03 -0.87 -16.88
CA ALA A 150 4.67 -0.63 -16.38
C ALA A 150 4.12 -1.76 -15.50
N GLY A 151 4.75 -2.93 -15.45
CA GLY A 151 4.44 -4.00 -14.51
C GLY A 151 4.57 -3.62 -13.03
N ILE A 152 5.07 -2.39 -12.71
CA ILE A 152 5.02 -1.82 -11.37
C ILE A 152 4.06 -0.61 -11.42
N SER A 153 2.78 -0.91 -11.56
CA SER A 153 1.70 0.06 -11.63
C SER A 153 0.73 -0.17 -10.49
N LEU A 154 0.61 0.80 -9.60
CA LEU A 154 -0.39 0.72 -8.53
C LEU A 154 -1.80 0.71 -9.12
N LYS A 155 -1.98 1.38 -10.27
CA LYS A 155 -3.24 1.34 -11.01
C LYS A 155 -3.59 -0.07 -11.48
N GLU A 156 -2.67 -0.78 -12.13
CA GLU A 156 -2.91 -2.16 -12.58
C GLU A 156 -3.21 -3.09 -11.41
N ILE A 157 -2.43 -3.02 -10.33
CA ILE A 157 -2.66 -3.80 -9.11
C ILE A 157 -4.06 -3.53 -8.54
N MET A 158 -4.51 -2.28 -8.53
CA MET A 158 -5.84 -1.93 -8.01
C MET A 158 -6.95 -2.31 -8.98
N ASP A 159 -6.72 -2.23 -10.29
CA ASP A 159 -7.68 -2.69 -11.32
C ASP A 159 -7.86 -4.23 -11.21
N ASP A 160 -6.78 -4.98 -11.03
CA ASP A 160 -6.81 -6.45 -10.83
C ASP A 160 -7.49 -6.81 -9.50
N LEU A 161 -7.14 -6.11 -8.43
CA LEU A 161 -7.82 -6.27 -7.14
C LEU A 161 -9.32 -6.03 -7.26
N GLU A 162 -9.75 -4.97 -7.97
CA GLU A 162 -11.18 -4.69 -8.21
C GLU A 162 -11.84 -5.80 -9.02
N ALA A 163 -11.16 -6.35 -10.01
CA ALA A 163 -11.68 -7.42 -10.85
C ALA A 163 -11.89 -8.73 -10.06
N ASP A 164 -10.98 -9.03 -9.13
CA ASP A 164 -11.01 -10.23 -8.29
C ASP A 164 -11.91 -10.09 -7.06
N MET A 165 -12.20 -8.85 -6.63
CA MET A 165 -13.08 -8.62 -5.50
C MET A 165 -14.48 -9.18 -5.72
N PRO A 166 -15.04 -9.93 -4.74
CA PRO A 166 -16.42 -10.38 -4.78
C PRO A 166 -17.39 -9.22 -5.04
N ALA A 167 -18.45 -9.47 -5.79
CA ALA A 167 -19.51 -8.48 -6.01
C ALA A 167 -20.09 -7.98 -4.68
N ALA A 168 -20.68 -6.80 -4.66
CA ALA A 168 -21.21 -6.18 -3.44
C ALA A 168 -22.21 -7.09 -2.69
N GLU A 169 -22.99 -7.89 -3.41
CA GLU A 169 -24.01 -8.79 -2.88
C GLU A 169 -23.49 -10.22 -2.64
N ALA A 170 -22.20 -10.47 -2.86
CA ALA A 170 -21.63 -11.84 -2.80
C ALA A 170 -21.76 -12.47 -1.40
N PHE A 171 -21.83 -11.68 -0.37
CA PHE A 171 -21.96 -12.12 1.02
C PHE A 171 -23.39 -12.03 1.56
N ASP A 172 -24.38 -11.64 0.75
CA ASP A 172 -25.76 -11.53 1.19
C ASP A 172 -26.26 -12.82 1.86
N GLY A 173 -26.71 -12.69 3.12
CA GLY A 173 -27.23 -13.79 3.91
C GLY A 173 -26.22 -14.84 4.37
N LYS A 174 -24.92 -14.58 4.24
CA LYS A 174 -23.86 -15.52 4.68
C LYS A 174 -23.48 -15.38 6.16
N ASP A 175 -24.04 -14.47 6.94
CA ASP A 175 -23.82 -14.29 8.40
C ASP A 175 -22.35 -14.55 8.83
N LEU A 176 -21.38 -14.05 8.04
CA LEU A 176 -19.94 -14.17 8.33
C LEU A 176 -19.58 -13.19 9.42
N LYS A 177 -19.26 -13.72 10.61
CA LYS A 177 -18.96 -12.92 11.80
C LYS A 177 -17.50 -12.56 11.86
N ALA A 178 -17.23 -11.32 12.28
CA ALA A 178 -15.90 -10.88 12.61
C ALA A 178 -15.35 -11.56 13.86
N GLU A 179 -14.06 -11.84 13.86
CA GLU A 179 -13.25 -12.09 15.05
C GLU A 179 -12.41 -10.84 15.33
N LYS A 180 -12.47 -10.29 16.54
CA LYS A 180 -11.58 -9.19 16.93
C LYS A 180 -10.19 -9.72 17.19
N VAL A 181 -9.22 -9.14 16.50
CA VAL A 181 -7.81 -9.49 16.62
C VAL A 181 -6.98 -8.23 16.83
N GLU A 182 -5.84 -8.35 17.48
CA GLU A 182 -4.87 -7.27 17.63
C GLU A 182 -3.65 -7.57 16.75
N LEU A 183 -3.34 -6.67 15.84
CA LEU A 183 -2.14 -6.68 15.01
C LEU A 183 -1.37 -5.38 15.26
N ASP A 184 -0.09 -5.50 15.62
CA ASP A 184 0.79 -4.36 15.86
C ASP A 184 0.25 -3.34 16.89
N GLY A 185 -0.55 -3.83 17.86
CA GLY A 185 -1.14 -3.01 18.92
C GLY A 185 -2.43 -2.28 18.51
N GLN A 186 -3.01 -2.62 17.36
CA GLN A 186 -4.27 -2.08 16.87
C GLN A 186 -5.31 -3.18 16.68
N GLU A 187 -6.58 -2.90 17.03
CA GLU A 187 -7.69 -3.84 16.87
C GLU A 187 -8.19 -3.85 15.41
N TYR A 188 -8.44 -5.06 14.89
CA TYR A 188 -9.04 -5.27 13.58
C TYR A 188 -10.17 -6.30 13.64
N LEU A 189 -11.08 -6.22 12.68
CA LEU A 189 -12.11 -7.22 12.41
C LEU A 189 -11.55 -8.20 11.39
N LYS A 190 -11.37 -9.46 11.81
CA LYS A 190 -10.89 -10.55 10.96
C LYS A 190 -12.07 -11.37 10.47
N TYR A 191 -12.14 -11.58 9.17
CA TYR A 191 -13.12 -12.44 8.50
C TYR A 191 -12.41 -13.60 7.81
N ALA A 192 -12.79 -14.83 8.16
CA ALA A 192 -12.40 -16.02 7.39
C ALA A 192 -13.36 -16.16 6.22
N LEU A 193 -12.84 -16.11 5.01
CA LEU A 193 -13.66 -16.21 3.79
C LEU A 193 -13.95 -17.67 3.43
N PRO A 194 -15.16 -17.98 2.92
CA PRO A 194 -15.47 -19.30 2.37
C PRO A 194 -14.58 -19.68 1.19
N GLU A 195 -14.36 -20.97 0.98
CA GLU A 195 -13.51 -21.53 -0.07
C GLU A 195 -13.83 -20.97 -1.48
N GLU A 196 -15.09 -20.68 -1.76
CA GLU A 196 -15.53 -20.08 -3.03
C GLU A 196 -15.00 -18.67 -3.32
N PHE A 197 -14.35 -18.02 -2.32
CA PHE A 197 -13.71 -16.69 -2.43
C PHE A 197 -12.19 -16.75 -2.24
N HIS A 198 -11.61 -17.95 -2.23
CA HIS A 198 -10.18 -18.11 -2.00
C HIS A 198 -9.33 -17.63 -3.19
N ASP A 199 -9.92 -17.45 -4.37
CA ASP A 199 -9.25 -16.75 -5.48
C ASP A 199 -8.97 -15.28 -5.15
N PHE A 200 -9.81 -14.66 -4.33
CA PHE A 200 -9.60 -13.30 -3.83
C PHE A 200 -8.73 -13.32 -2.57
N ALA A 201 -9.12 -14.03 -1.52
CA ALA A 201 -8.35 -14.17 -0.28
C ALA A 201 -8.95 -15.27 0.60
N ARG A 202 -8.12 -15.83 1.50
CA ARG A 202 -8.59 -16.75 2.55
C ARG A 202 -9.03 -16.01 3.81
N THR A 203 -8.36 -14.90 4.11
CA THR A 203 -8.64 -14.09 5.29
C THR A 203 -8.58 -12.61 4.92
N MET A 204 -9.50 -11.84 5.48
CA MET A 204 -9.57 -10.39 5.33
C MET A 204 -9.58 -9.72 6.69
N TYR A 205 -8.84 -8.63 6.84
CA TYR A 205 -8.80 -7.78 8.02
C TYR A 205 -9.28 -6.38 7.66
N VAL A 206 -10.17 -5.85 8.49
CA VAL A 206 -10.83 -4.56 8.28
C VAL A 206 -10.66 -3.71 9.53
N HIS A 207 -10.40 -2.44 9.34
CA HIS A 207 -10.32 -1.50 10.44
C HIS A 207 -11.74 -1.24 11.02
N PRO A 208 -11.95 -1.41 12.34
CA PRO A 208 -13.30 -1.41 12.91
C PRO A 208 -14.00 -0.05 12.94
N GLU A 209 -13.25 1.06 12.89
CA GLU A 209 -13.82 2.41 13.02
C GLU A 209 -14.26 3.00 11.69
N ASP A 210 -13.49 2.77 10.64
CA ASP A 210 -13.71 3.36 9.33
C ASP A 210 -13.97 2.34 8.22
N GLU A 211 -14.06 1.04 8.56
CA GLU A 211 -14.34 -0.06 7.62
C GLU A 211 -13.42 -0.04 6.38
N THR A 212 -12.16 0.38 6.56
CA THR A 212 -11.15 0.28 5.50
C THR A 212 -10.51 -1.10 5.49
N LEU A 213 -10.25 -1.61 4.28
CA LEU A 213 -9.47 -2.85 4.10
C LEU A 213 -8.05 -2.62 4.63
N HIS A 214 -7.58 -3.50 5.52
CA HIS A 214 -6.24 -3.43 6.05
C HIS A 214 -5.32 -4.51 5.49
N ARG A 215 -5.80 -5.77 5.45
CA ARG A 215 -4.96 -6.89 5.04
C ARG A 215 -5.77 -7.99 4.37
N LEU A 216 -5.18 -8.59 3.36
CA LEU A 216 -5.60 -9.84 2.76
C LEU A 216 -4.50 -10.89 2.97
N GLU A 217 -4.88 -12.11 3.29
CA GLU A 217 -3.97 -13.25 3.42
C GLU A 217 -4.44 -14.41 2.54
N GLY A 218 -3.47 -15.12 1.93
CA GLY A 218 -3.76 -16.22 1.03
C GLY A 218 -4.34 -15.75 -0.30
N THR A 219 -3.80 -14.68 -0.86
CA THR A 219 -4.09 -14.21 -2.22
C THR A 219 -3.24 -15.00 -3.22
N GLY A 220 -3.77 -15.30 -4.42
CA GLY A 220 -2.99 -15.98 -5.47
C GLY A 220 -3.53 -17.32 -5.96
N GLY A 221 -4.82 -17.63 -5.70
CA GLY A 221 -5.53 -18.77 -6.30
C GLY A 221 -5.32 -20.13 -5.61
N GLU A 222 -5.89 -21.19 -6.24
CA GLU A 222 -5.92 -22.54 -5.67
C GLU A 222 -4.54 -23.19 -5.50
N ASP A 223 -3.54 -22.77 -6.29
CA ASP A 223 -2.19 -23.32 -6.27
C ASP A 223 -1.23 -22.54 -5.34
N ALA A 224 -1.69 -21.45 -4.70
CA ALA A 224 -0.89 -20.71 -3.75
C ALA A 224 -0.71 -21.51 -2.45
N GLU A 225 0.26 -22.42 -2.43
CA GLU A 225 0.78 -23.03 -1.20
C GLU A 225 1.48 -21.99 -0.31
N ALA A 226 1.69 -20.79 -0.84
CA ALA A 226 2.42 -19.72 -0.20
C ALA A 226 1.49 -18.82 0.60
N ASP A 227 1.96 -18.43 1.78
CA ASP A 227 1.32 -17.42 2.65
C ASP A 227 1.54 -16.02 2.06
N THR A 228 0.86 -15.69 0.95
CA THR A 228 0.89 -14.35 0.38
C THR A 228 0.08 -13.39 1.24
N THR A 229 0.63 -12.23 1.50
CA THR A 229 0.00 -11.17 2.29
C THR A 229 0.03 -9.86 1.53
N ALA A 230 -1.12 -9.19 1.43
CA ALA A 230 -1.22 -7.81 0.96
C ALA A 230 -1.74 -6.93 2.10
N THR A 231 -0.98 -5.91 2.50
CA THR A 231 -1.36 -4.98 3.57
C THR A 231 -1.55 -3.59 2.99
N PHE A 232 -2.71 -3.00 3.26
CA PHE A 232 -3.13 -1.69 2.77
C PHE A 232 -3.16 -0.68 3.90
N SER A 233 -2.66 0.52 3.65
CA SER A 233 -2.64 1.63 4.61
C SER A 233 -2.60 2.98 3.91
N GLU A 234 -2.64 4.07 4.67
CA GLU A 234 -2.55 5.45 4.17
C GLU A 234 -3.57 5.76 3.07
N TRP A 235 -4.78 5.18 3.16
CA TRP A 235 -5.88 5.43 2.24
C TRP A 235 -6.15 6.94 2.08
N ASP A 236 -6.11 7.44 0.84
CA ASP A 236 -6.30 8.84 0.45
C ASP A 236 -5.37 9.85 1.15
N ALA A 237 -4.27 9.38 1.75
CA ALA A 237 -3.36 10.19 2.55
C ALA A 237 -1.94 10.29 1.97
N VAL A 238 -1.64 9.56 0.89
CA VAL A 238 -0.31 9.56 0.27
C VAL A 238 -0.06 10.86 -0.47
N GLN A 239 1.11 11.45 -0.23
CA GLN A 239 1.53 12.66 -0.92
C GLN A 239 2.55 12.33 -2.03
N ALA A 240 2.51 13.11 -3.11
CA ALA A 240 3.49 12.98 -4.17
C ALA A 240 4.91 13.18 -3.61
N PRO A 241 5.85 12.28 -3.93
CA PRO A 241 7.24 12.40 -3.50
C PRO A 241 7.95 13.56 -4.22
N GLU A 242 9.05 14.01 -3.65
CA GLU A 242 9.88 15.02 -4.28
C GLU A 242 10.75 14.41 -5.40
N ARG A 243 10.92 15.15 -6.49
CA ARG A 243 11.83 14.75 -7.58
C ARG A 243 13.28 14.73 -7.08
N PRO A 244 14.09 13.73 -7.44
CA PRO A 244 15.51 13.70 -7.09
C PRO A 244 16.24 14.95 -7.61
N ALA A 245 17.25 15.38 -6.87
CA ALA A 245 18.10 16.50 -7.29
C ALA A 245 18.87 16.14 -8.58
N GLU A 246 19.15 17.11 -9.45
CA GLU A 246 19.80 16.88 -10.73
C GLU A 246 21.15 16.16 -10.64
N ASP A 247 21.93 16.41 -9.57
CA ASP A 247 23.21 15.75 -9.31
C ASP A 247 23.05 14.29 -8.81
N GLN A 248 21.85 13.91 -8.42
CA GLN A 248 21.46 12.55 -8.05
C GLN A 248 20.82 11.75 -9.19
N ILE A 249 20.71 12.34 -10.38
CA ILE A 249 20.11 11.69 -11.55
C ILE A 249 21.21 11.27 -12.53
N PHE A 250 21.09 10.05 -13.04
CA PHE A 250 21.85 9.53 -14.16
C PHE A 250 20.91 9.38 -15.36
N ASP A 251 21.10 10.20 -16.39
CA ASP A 251 20.28 10.19 -17.60
C ASP A 251 20.84 9.20 -18.63
N MET A 252 20.12 8.11 -18.86
CA MET A 252 20.47 7.11 -19.87
C MET A 252 20.46 7.65 -21.29
N ALA A 253 19.58 8.57 -21.61
CA ALA A 253 19.52 9.16 -22.94
C ALA A 253 20.78 9.96 -23.29
N ALA A 254 21.44 10.54 -22.27
CA ALA A 254 22.72 11.22 -22.46
C ALA A 254 23.85 10.28 -22.88
N LEU A 255 23.83 9.01 -22.49
CA LEU A 255 24.81 8.00 -22.90
C LEU A 255 24.59 7.55 -24.36
N GLN A 256 23.37 7.37 -24.78
CA GLN A 256 23.05 6.96 -26.15
C GLN A 256 23.51 8.00 -27.17
N GLY A 257 23.48 9.28 -26.82
CA GLY A 257 23.97 10.39 -27.63
C GLY A 257 25.50 10.43 -27.76
N LEU A 258 26.27 9.74 -26.92
CA LEU A 258 27.74 9.69 -26.97
C LEU A 258 28.29 8.51 -27.80
N THR A 259 27.46 7.52 -28.11
CA THR A 259 27.82 6.29 -28.84
C THR A 259 27.38 6.30 -30.33
N GLY A 260 26.69 7.32 -30.80
CA GLY A 260 26.30 7.59 -32.20
C GLY A 260 27.17 8.65 -32.80
#